data_16174c6e327b5702616285f0fa7aa4e0
#
_entry.id   16174c6e327b5702616285f0fa7aa4e0
#
_cell.length_a   1.000
_cell.length_b   1.000
_cell.length_c   1.000
_cell.angle_alpha   90.00
_cell.angle_beta   90.00
_cell.angle_gamma   90.00
#
_symmetry.space_group_name_H-M   'P 1'
#
loop_
_entity.id
_entity.type
_entity.pdbx_description
1 polymer ?
#
loop_
_entity_poly.entity_id
_entity_poly.type
_entity_poly.pdbx_seq_one_letter_code
_entity_poly.pdbx_strand_id
1 'polypeptide(L)'
;NKLDLPVLKKTPKGQPSTNEGTLQRLAEQFDLPKIIIEYRGLAKLKSTYTDSLINIQHPITKRIHTSYQQAVTSTGRLSSTEPNLQNIPIKTAEGRKIREAFIPEKGNVLISADYSQIELRIMAHLSGDKNLTYAFNNNIDVHSSTASEVFNIPLEDVSAEHRRSAKAINFGLIYGMSAFGLTRQLGIPRHEAQAYLDTYFERYTLSLIHISEPTRQLA
;
A
#
# COMPACT_ATOMS: atom_id res chain seq x y z
N ASN A 1 -1.31 30.07 -21.59
CA ASN A 1 -2.00 29.36 -20.54
C ASN A 1 -3.01 30.26 -19.87
N LYS A 2 -4.32 29.92 -19.98
CA LYS A 2 -5.42 30.77 -19.47
C LYS A 2 -5.47 30.86 -17.94
N LEU A 3 -4.77 30.01 -17.19
CA LEU A 3 -4.87 29.90 -15.73
C LEU A 3 -3.54 30.10 -15.00
N ASP A 4 -2.48 30.42 -15.71
CA ASP A 4 -1.11 30.67 -15.22
C ASP A 4 -0.61 29.69 -14.13
N LEU A 5 -1.01 28.41 -14.26
CA LEU A 5 -0.56 27.37 -13.35
C LEU A 5 0.95 27.13 -13.50
N PRO A 6 1.70 27.08 -12.40
CA PRO A 6 3.14 26.87 -12.43
C PRO A 6 3.48 25.47 -12.96
N VAL A 7 4.54 25.37 -13.78
CA VAL A 7 5.04 24.11 -14.28
C VAL A 7 6.00 23.48 -13.29
N LEU A 8 5.51 22.62 -12.41
CA LEU A 8 6.32 21.97 -11.36
C LEU A 8 7.21 20.84 -11.91
N LYS A 9 6.80 20.18 -12.99
CA LYS A 9 7.52 19.07 -13.61
C LYS A 9 7.22 19.02 -15.10
N LYS A 10 8.20 18.58 -15.90
CA LYS A 10 8.02 18.32 -17.34
C LYS A 10 8.09 16.81 -17.62
N THR A 11 7.41 16.37 -18.65
CA THR A 11 7.54 15.04 -19.24
C THR A 11 8.88 14.89 -19.98
N PRO A 12 9.34 13.67 -20.32
CA PRO A 12 10.54 13.49 -21.13
C PRO A 12 10.49 14.23 -22.47
N LYS A 13 9.29 14.51 -23.00
CA LYS A 13 9.08 15.29 -24.22
C LYS A 13 8.99 16.81 -23.99
N GLY A 14 9.34 17.30 -22.81
CA GLY A 14 9.35 18.72 -22.46
C GLY A 14 7.99 19.37 -22.16
N GLN A 15 6.89 18.63 -22.26
CA GLN A 15 5.55 19.14 -21.94
C GLN A 15 5.31 19.23 -20.43
N PRO A 16 4.49 20.16 -19.91
CA PRO A 16 4.09 20.19 -18.51
C PRO A 16 3.49 18.86 -18.08
N SER A 17 3.99 18.30 -16.98
CA SER A 17 3.49 17.04 -16.45
C SER A 17 2.20 17.27 -15.66
N THR A 18 1.21 16.44 -15.93
CA THR A 18 -0.05 16.37 -15.18
C THR A 18 -0.20 15.04 -14.45
N ASN A 19 0.93 14.42 -14.04
CA ASN A 19 0.87 13.20 -13.24
C ASN A 19 0.24 13.50 -11.87
N GLU A 20 -0.21 12.45 -11.19
CA GLU A 20 -0.96 12.57 -9.94
C GLU A 20 -0.21 13.39 -8.89
N GLY A 21 1.07 13.10 -8.63
CA GLY A 21 1.86 13.84 -7.65
C GLY A 21 2.08 15.32 -8.00
N THR A 22 2.13 15.67 -9.29
CA THR A 22 2.18 17.08 -9.72
C THR A 22 0.84 17.77 -9.49
N LEU A 23 -0.25 17.10 -9.85
CA LEU A 23 -1.60 17.65 -9.63
C LEU A 23 -1.94 17.78 -8.14
N GLN A 24 -1.55 16.83 -7.30
CA GLN A 24 -1.74 16.91 -5.84
C GLN A 24 -1.07 18.14 -5.24
N ARG A 25 0.19 18.41 -5.62
CA ARG A 25 0.90 19.62 -5.16
C ARG A 25 0.26 20.91 -5.67
N LEU A 26 -0.24 20.94 -6.90
CA LEU A 26 -0.97 22.09 -7.43
C LEU A 26 -2.35 22.26 -6.78
N ALA A 27 -2.97 21.17 -6.36
CA ALA A 27 -4.27 21.17 -5.69
C ALA A 27 -4.23 21.84 -4.30
N GLU A 28 -3.07 22.02 -3.70
CA GLU A 28 -2.90 22.77 -2.44
C GLU A 28 -3.24 24.26 -2.61
N GLN A 29 -3.07 24.80 -3.83
CA GLN A 29 -3.22 26.23 -4.12
C GLN A 29 -4.27 26.55 -5.17
N PHE A 30 -4.67 25.56 -5.99
CA PHE A 30 -5.56 25.78 -7.14
C PHE A 30 -6.69 24.75 -7.16
N ASP A 31 -7.90 25.18 -7.51
CA ASP A 31 -9.08 24.30 -7.54
C ASP A 31 -9.14 23.39 -8.75
N LEU A 32 -8.70 23.86 -9.94
CA LEU A 32 -8.74 23.04 -11.16
C LEU A 32 -8.00 21.70 -11.02
N PRO A 33 -6.77 21.63 -10.45
CA PRO A 33 -6.11 20.35 -10.19
C PRO A 33 -6.92 19.40 -9.30
N LYS A 34 -7.64 19.89 -8.28
CA LYS A 34 -8.54 19.08 -7.44
C LYS A 34 -9.62 18.41 -8.29
N ILE A 35 -10.30 19.21 -9.11
CA ILE A 35 -11.36 18.74 -10.01
C ILE A 35 -10.82 17.70 -11.00
N ILE A 36 -9.61 17.92 -11.54
CA ILE A 36 -8.98 16.97 -12.47
C ILE A 36 -8.66 15.63 -11.77
N ILE A 37 -8.17 15.66 -10.54
CA ILE A 37 -7.88 14.45 -9.76
C ILE A 37 -9.18 13.68 -9.51
N GLU A 38 -10.22 14.35 -9.05
CA GLU A 38 -11.54 13.76 -8.82
C GLU A 38 -12.12 13.16 -10.10
N TYR A 39 -12.15 13.94 -11.18
CA TYR A 39 -12.62 13.46 -12.48
C TYR A 39 -11.86 12.22 -12.95
N ARG A 40 -10.52 12.22 -12.87
CA ARG A 40 -9.70 11.07 -13.24
C ARG A 40 -9.99 9.84 -12.38
N GLY A 41 -10.21 10.04 -11.08
CA GLY A 41 -10.61 8.97 -10.17
C GLY A 41 -11.93 8.32 -10.62
N LEU A 42 -12.97 9.12 -10.81
CA LEU A 42 -14.28 8.65 -11.26
C LEU A 42 -14.24 8.05 -12.68
N ALA A 43 -13.53 8.68 -13.62
CA ALA A 43 -13.37 8.17 -14.98
C ALA A 43 -12.66 6.80 -14.99
N LYS A 44 -11.65 6.60 -14.14
CA LYS A 44 -10.97 5.31 -13.96
C LYS A 44 -11.91 4.26 -13.39
N LEU A 45 -12.69 4.59 -12.36
CA LEU A 45 -13.67 3.68 -11.79
C LEU A 45 -14.71 3.27 -12.84
N LYS A 46 -15.21 4.23 -13.59
CA LYS A 46 -16.16 3.99 -14.68
C LYS A 46 -15.58 3.05 -15.74
N SER A 47 -14.49 3.42 -16.35
CA SER A 47 -13.90 2.65 -17.47
C SER A 47 -13.39 1.27 -17.08
N THR A 48 -12.75 1.16 -15.90
CA THR A 48 -12.10 -0.09 -15.47
C THR A 48 -13.09 -1.08 -14.85
N TYR A 49 -14.10 -0.59 -14.14
CA TYR A 49 -14.99 -1.46 -13.38
C TYR A 49 -16.43 -1.43 -13.92
N THR A 50 -17.14 -0.30 -13.91
CA THR A 50 -18.56 -0.32 -14.26
C THR A 50 -18.82 -0.67 -15.72
N ASP A 51 -18.05 -0.14 -16.65
CA ASP A 51 -18.22 -0.43 -18.08
C ASP A 51 -17.57 -1.78 -18.44
N SER A 52 -16.33 -1.99 -18.01
CA SER A 52 -15.56 -3.18 -18.40
C SER A 52 -16.11 -4.47 -17.81
N LEU A 53 -16.45 -4.51 -16.50
CA LEU A 53 -16.89 -5.74 -15.85
C LEU A 53 -18.23 -6.26 -16.40
N ILE A 54 -19.12 -5.37 -16.81
CA ILE A 54 -20.40 -5.77 -17.43
C ILE A 54 -20.14 -6.46 -18.77
N ASN A 55 -19.21 -5.92 -19.57
CA ASN A 55 -18.91 -6.42 -20.91
C ASN A 55 -18.18 -7.77 -20.93
N ILE A 56 -17.47 -8.12 -19.85
CA ILE A 56 -16.71 -9.38 -19.74
C ILE A 56 -17.45 -10.47 -18.98
N GLN A 57 -18.71 -10.25 -18.60
CA GLN A 57 -19.56 -11.30 -18.04
C GLN A 57 -19.63 -12.49 -18.99
N HIS A 58 -19.38 -13.69 -18.47
CA HIS A 58 -19.50 -14.91 -19.25
C HIS A 58 -20.96 -15.14 -19.70
N PRO A 59 -21.21 -15.40 -21.00
CA PRO A 59 -22.56 -15.39 -21.57
C PRO A 59 -23.49 -16.45 -20.98
N ILE A 60 -22.94 -17.57 -20.51
CA ILE A 60 -23.70 -18.69 -19.92
C ILE A 60 -23.83 -18.52 -18.41
N THR A 61 -22.70 -18.37 -17.70
CA THR A 61 -22.71 -18.32 -16.22
C THR A 61 -23.18 -16.98 -15.65
N LYS A 62 -23.18 -15.92 -16.45
CA LYS A 62 -23.46 -14.53 -16.04
C LYS A 62 -22.54 -14.05 -14.91
N ARG A 63 -21.37 -14.65 -14.80
CA ARG A 63 -20.36 -14.34 -13.78
C ARG A 63 -19.07 -13.84 -14.42
N ILE A 64 -18.22 -13.22 -13.62
CA ILE A 64 -16.88 -12.76 -14.02
C ILE A 64 -15.89 -13.85 -13.62
N HIS A 65 -15.08 -14.29 -14.58
CA HIS A 65 -14.03 -15.29 -14.39
C HIS A 65 -12.69 -14.63 -14.68
N THR A 66 -11.83 -14.54 -13.67
CA THR A 66 -10.45 -14.06 -13.84
C THR A 66 -9.50 -15.23 -14.07
N SER A 67 -8.34 -14.95 -14.64
CA SER A 67 -7.23 -15.89 -14.73
C SER A 67 -6.17 -15.54 -13.68
N TYR A 68 -5.83 -16.48 -12.80
CA TYR A 68 -4.76 -16.34 -11.83
C TYR A 68 -3.45 -16.93 -12.33
N GLN A 69 -2.39 -16.12 -12.30
CA GLN A 69 -1.05 -16.49 -12.74
C GLN A 69 -0.12 -16.62 -11.53
N GLN A 70 0.56 -17.77 -11.40
CA GLN A 70 1.42 -18.09 -10.26
C GLN A 70 2.89 -17.68 -10.46
N ALA A 71 3.35 -17.58 -11.71
CA ALA A 71 4.77 -17.44 -12.05
C ALA A 71 5.10 -16.14 -12.80
N VAL A 72 4.28 -15.10 -12.66
CA VAL A 72 4.46 -13.83 -13.41
C VAL A 72 5.16 -12.76 -12.57
N THR A 73 4.88 -12.71 -11.26
CA THR A 73 5.48 -11.68 -10.40
C THR A 73 6.85 -12.11 -9.88
N SER A 74 7.80 -11.18 -9.84
CA SER A 74 9.14 -11.43 -9.26
C SER A 74 9.12 -11.73 -7.76
N THR A 75 8.02 -11.40 -7.08
CA THR A 75 7.85 -11.55 -5.63
C THR A 75 7.17 -12.87 -5.24
N GLY A 76 6.79 -13.73 -6.20
CA GLY A 76 6.03 -14.96 -5.93
C GLY A 76 4.55 -14.74 -5.58
N ARG A 77 4.05 -13.49 -5.63
CA ARG A 77 2.62 -13.21 -5.45
C ARG A 77 1.83 -13.64 -6.69
N LEU A 78 0.56 -13.99 -6.49
CA LEU A 78 -0.37 -14.21 -7.61
C LEU A 78 -0.59 -12.92 -8.39
N SER A 79 -0.76 -13.03 -9.69
CA SER A 79 -1.28 -11.98 -10.55
C SER A 79 -2.67 -12.38 -11.07
N SER A 80 -3.57 -11.42 -11.20
CA SER A 80 -4.93 -11.62 -11.71
C SER A 80 -5.11 -10.83 -13.00
N THR A 81 -5.58 -11.50 -14.06
CA THR A 81 -5.76 -10.91 -15.39
C THR A 81 -7.11 -11.29 -15.98
N GLU A 82 -7.63 -10.44 -16.84
CA GLU A 82 -8.85 -10.65 -17.63
C GLU A 82 -10.11 -11.04 -16.84
N PRO A 83 -10.52 -10.21 -15.87
CA PRO A 83 -10.00 -8.92 -15.43
C PRO A 83 -9.05 -9.04 -14.23
N ASN A 84 -8.28 -7.96 -13.95
CA ASN A 84 -7.52 -7.89 -12.70
C ASN A 84 -8.45 -7.59 -11.52
N LEU A 85 -8.80 -8.59 -10.73
CA LEU A 85 -9.65 -8.47 -9.55
C LEU A 85 -8.89 -8.09 -8.27
N GLN A 86 -7.54 -8.11 -8.28
CA GLN A 86 -6.73 -7.74 -7.12
C GLN A 86 -6.68 -6.22 -6.89
N ASN A 87 -7.06 -5.43 -7.88
CA ASN A 87 -7.02 -3.96 -7.83
C ASN A 87 -8.39 -3.31 -7.59
N ILE A 88 -9.40 -4.08 -7.18
CA ILE A 88 -10.73 -3.53 -6.85
C ILE A 88 -10.57 -2.52 -5.71
N PRO A 89 -10.99 -1.27 -5.90
CA PRO A 89 -10.73 -0.20 -4.93
C PRO A 89 -11.49 -0.42 -3.62
N ILE A 90 -10.89 0.02 -2.51
CA ILE A 90 -11.48 -0.09 -1.15
C ILE A 90 -11.37 1.22 -0.37
N LYS A 91 -10.50 2.15 -0.79
CA LYS A 91 -10.19 3.35 0.00
C LYS A 91 -11.32 4.38 -0.04
N THR A 92 -11.95 4.58 -1.19
CA THR A 92 -13.03 5.56 -1.37
C THR A 92 -14.40 4.92 -1.20
N ALA A 93 -15.43 5.75 -0.92
CA ALA A 93 -16.81 5.29 -0.80
C ALA A 93 -17.33 4.69 -2.11
N GLU A 94 -17.03 5.34 -3.25
CA GLU A 94 -17.39 4.87 -4.59
C GLU A 94 -16.71 3.54 -4.91
N GLY A 95 -15.42 3.40 -4.54
CA GLY A 95 -14.67 2.16 -4.72
C GLY A 95 -15.28 1.00 -3.91
N ARG A 96 -15.73 1.25 -2.69
CA ARG A 96 -16.40 0.23 -1.87
C ARG A 96 -17.72 -0.25 -2.49
N LYS A 97 -18.50 0.65 -3.11
CA LYS A 97 -19.72 0.26 -3.83
C LYS A 97 -19.46 -0.72 -4.97
N ILE A 98 -18.31 -0.62 -5.65
CA ILE A 98 -17.93 -1.60 -6.67
C ILE A 98 -17.76 -2.99 -6.05
N ARG A 99 -17.21 -3.09 -4.84
CA ARG A 99 -17.04 -4.37 -4.14
C ARG A 99 -18.39 -5.01 -3.76
N GLU A 100 -19.40 -4.20 -3.46
CA GLU A 100 -20.75 -4.66 -3.14
C GLU A 100 -21.43 -5.37 -4.32
N ALA A 101 -21.00 -5.09 -5.56
CA ALA A 101 -21.49 -5.77 -6.75
C ALA A 101 -21.01 -7.23 -6.88
N PHE A 102 -19.96 -7.63 -6.13
CA PHE A 102 -19.46 -9.00 -6.10
C PHE A 102 -20.26 -9.81 -5.07
N ILE A 103 -21.22 -10.57 -5.55
CA ILE A 103 -22.12 -11.36 -4.73
C ILE A 103 -21.89 -12.86 -4.90
N PRO A 104 -22.13 -13.68 -3.89
CA PRO A 104 -22.10 -15.14 -4.03
C PRO A 104 -23.28 -15.62 -4.87
N GLU A 105 -23.21 -16.88 -5.32
CA GLU A 105 -24.35 -17.56 -5.93
C GLU A 105 -25.44 -17.80 -4.86
N LYS A 106 -26.68 -17.91 -5.31
CA LYS A 106 -27.83 -18.15 -4.41
C LYS A 106 -27.60 -19.42 -3.57
N GLY A 107 -27.73 -19.26 -2.26
CA GLY A 107 -27.50 -20.34 -1.30
C GLY A 107 -26.05 -20.45 -0.81
N ASN A 108 -25.13 -19.66 -1.36
CA ASN A 108 -23.73 -19.58 -0.92
C ASN A 108 -23.44 -18.29 -0.16
N VAL A 109 -22.30 -18.26 0.52
CA VAL A 109 -21.77 -17.06 1.21
C VAL A 109 -20.39 -16.71 0.68
N LEU A 110 -20.03 -15.43 0.71
CA LEU A 110 -18.69 -14.96 0.42
C LEU A 110 -17.87 -15.01 1.71
N ILE A 111 -16.77 -15.76 1.69
CA ILE A 111 -15.81 -15.83 2.79
C ILE A 111 -14.59 -15.03 2.39
N SER A 112 -14.18 -14.07 3.23
CA SER A 112 -12.92 -13.34 3.09
C SER A 112 -12.03 -13.67 4.28
N ALA A 113 -10.86 -14.23 4.00
CA ALA A 113 -9.85 -14.55 5.01
C ALA A 113 -8.51 -13.93 4.59
N ASP A 114 -7.82 -13.31 5.54
CA ASP A 114 -6.51 -12.71 5.34
C ASP A 114 -5.57 -13.12 6.46
N TYR A 115 -4.31 -13.39 6.08
CA TYR A 115 -3.27 -13.69 7.05
C TYR A 115 -2.85 -12.42 7.79
N SER A 116 -2.98 -12.43 9.11
CA SER A 116 -2.55 -11.31 9.93
C SER A 116 -1.03 -11.13 9.88
N GLN A 117 -0.58 -10.01 9.31
CA GLN A 117 0.83 -9.56 9.28
C GLN A 117 1.79 -10.61 8.73
N ILE A 118 1.40 -11.33 7.67
CA ILE A 118 2.15 -12.51 7.18
C ILE A 118 3.59 -12.18 6.79
N GLU A 119 3.83 -11.02 6.14
CA GLU A 119 5.18 -10.63 5.75
C GLU A 119 6.10 -10.43 6.96
N LEU A 120 5.61 -9.80 8.04
CA LEU A 120 6.37 -9.65 9.29
C LEU A 120 6.60 -10.99 9.99
N ARG A 121 5.65 -11.92 9.93
CA ARG A 121 5.81 -13.29 10.47
C ARG A 121 6.86 -14.07 9.70
N ILE A 122 6.85 -13.97 8.38
CA ILE A 122 7.88 -14.58 7.52
C ILE A 122 9.24 -13.95 7.83
N MET A 123 9.31 -12.62 7.96
CA MET A 123 10.54 -11.92 8.34
C MET A 123 11.07 -12.40 9.69
N ALA A 124 10.21 -12.49 10.71
CA ALA A 124 10.59 -13.01 12.02
C ALA A 124 11.16 -14.44 11.96
N HIS A 125 10.53 -15.30 11.14
CA HIS A 125 10.97 -16.67 10.95
C HIS A 125 12.33 -16.75 10.23
N LEU A 126 12.48 -16.06 9.11
CA LEU A 126 13.69 -16.10 8.30
C LEU A 126 14.87 -15.41 8.97
N SER A 127 14.66 -14.27 9.63
CA SER A 127 15.73 -13.54 10.32
C SER A 127 16.14 -14.18 11.65
N GLY A 128 15.25 -14.94 12.27
CA GLY A 128 15.42 -15.39 13.64
C GLY A 128 15.43 -14.25 14.66
N ASP A 129 14.92 -13.07 14.29
CA ASP A 129 14.87 -11.91 15.17
C ASP A 129 14.05 -12.20 16.42
N LYS A 130 14.72 -12.09 17.58
CA LYS A 130 14.13 -12.47 18.88
C LYS A 130 12.97 -11.58 19.27
N ASN A 131 13.04 -10.29 18.97
CA ASN A 131 12.02 -9.32 19.35
C ASN A 131 10.75 -9.51 18.52
N LEU A 132 10.88 -9.69 17.19
CA LEU A 132 9.75 -10.01 16.31
C LEU A 132 9.12 -11.36 16.69
N THR A 133 9.95 -12.38 16.91
CA THR A 133 9.49 -13.71 17.30
C THR A 133 8.76 -13.68 18.65
N TYR A 134 9.31 -12.97 19.63
CA TYR A 134 8.67 -12.78 20.94
C TYR A 134 7.33 -12.07 20.82
N ALA A 135 7.26 -10.99 20.03
CA ALA A 135 6.02 -10.26 19.80
C ALA A 135 4.92 -11.15 19.22
N PHE A 136 5.23 -11.95 18.21
CA PHE A 136 4.24 -12.84 17.60
C PHE A 136 3.82 -14.00 18.52
N ASN A 137 4.74 -14.59 19.26
CA ASN A 137 4.44 -15.68 20.19
C ASN A 137 3.58 -15.22 21.37
N ASN A 138 3.68 -13.95 21.75
CA ASN A 138 2.90 -13.36 22.84
C ASN A 138 1.68 -12.54 22.35
N ASN A 139 1.31 -12.65 21.06
CA ASN A 139 0.21 -11.90 20.44
C ASN A 139 0.30 -10.38 20.62
N ILE A 140 1.51 -9.84 20.72
CA ILE A 140 1.75 -8.39 20.76
C ILE A 140 1.55 -7.82 19.36
N ASP A 141 0.80 -6.73 19.26
CA ASP A 141 0.67 -6.00 17.99
C ASP A 141 1.97 -5.27 17.63
N VAL A 142 2.73 -5.84 16.69
CA VAL A 142 4.03 -5.29 16.25
C VAL A 142 3.91 -3.84 15.79
N HIS A 143 2.80 -3.45 15.14
CA HIS A 143 2.63 -2.07 14.69
C HIS A 143 2.42 -1.11 15.87
N SER A 144 1.70 -1.54 16.90
CA SER A 144 1.53 -0.73 18.11
C SER A 144 2.83 -0.66 18.93
N SER A 145 3.58 -1.76 19.02
CA SER A 145 4.91 -1.78 19.66
C SER A 145 5.88 -0.84 18.93
N THR A 146 5.94 -0.93 17.60
CA THR A 146 6.76 0.00 16.79
C THR A 146 6.32 1.45 16.97
N ALA A 147 5.01 1.72 17.04
CA ALA A 147 4.51 3.07 17.28
C ALA A 147 4.94 3.61 18.63
N SER A 148 4.79 2.82 19.70
CA SER A 148 5.23 3.18 21.04
C SER A 148 6.70 3.59 21.08
N GLU A 149 7.56 2.83 20.41
CA GLU A 149 9.00 3.07 20.38
C GLU A 149 9.39 4.25 19.48
N VAL A 150 8.88 4.28 18.26
CA VAL A 150 9.20 5.32 17.26
C VAL A 150 8.71 6.71 17.71
N PHE A 151 7.52 6.78 18.31
CA PHE A 151 6.95 8.05 18.78
C PHE A 151 7.27 8.34 20.25
N ASN A 152 7.99 7.42 20.93
CA ASN A 152 8.35 7.51 22.36
C ASN A 152 7.13 7.79 23.25
N ILE A 153 6.08 6.99 23.07
CA ILE A 153 4.82 7.05 23.84
C ILE A 153 4.52 5.69 24.49
N PRO A 154 3.86 5.64 25.65
CA PRO A 154 3.40 4.39 26.23
C PRO A 154 2.52 3.59 25.28
N LEU A 155 2.56 2.26 25.36
CA LEU A 155 1.81 1.37 24.47
C LEU A 155 0.30 1.62 24.57
N GLU A 156 -0.20 1.93 25.76
CA GLU A 156 -1.59 2.28 26.05
C GLU A 156 -2.05 3.59 25.41
N ASP A 157 -1.12 4.51 25.11
CA ASP A 157 -1.40 5.82 24.50
C ASP A 157 -1.28 5.78 22.96
N VAL A 158 -0.97 4.63 22.38
CA VAL A 158 -0.84 4.47 20.92
C VAL A 158 -2.20 4.64 20.26
N SER A 159 -2.39 5.77 19.58
CA SER A 159 -3.60 6.04 18.79
C SER A 159 -3.66 5.20 17.50
N ALA A 160 -4.86 5.11 16.92
CA ALA A 160 -5.05 4.47 15.61
C ALA A 160 -4.21 5.13 14.50
N GLU A 161 -3.90 6.42 14.64
CA GLU A 161 -3.05 7.15 13.70
C GLU A 161 -1.57 6.80 13.88
N HIS A 162 -1.07 6.77 15.12
CA HIS A 162 0.28 6.30 15.43
C HIS A 162 0.49 4.88 14.90
N ARG A 163 -0.45 3.97 15.17
CA ARG A 163 -0.41 2.59 14.67
C ARG A 163 -0.40 2.52 13.13
N ARG A 164 -1.16 3.39 12.45
CA ARG A 164 -1.19 3.48 10.97
C ARG A 164 0.16 3.93 10.42
N SER A 165 0.77 4.93 11.04
CA SER A 165 2.10 5.43 10.68
C SER A 165 3.17 4.36 10.88
N ALA A 166 3.16 3.68 12.03
CA ALA A 166 4.06 2.55 12.31
C ALA A 166 3.87 1.38 11.32
N LYS A 167 2.62 1.10 10.93
CA LYS A 167 2.34 0.12 9.88
C LYS A 167 2.99 0.52 8.56
N ALA A 168 2.92 1.80 8.19
CA ALA A 168 3.57 2.32 6.99
C ALA A 168 5.11 2.23 7.08
N ILE A 169 5.70 2.49 8.26
CA ILE A 169 7.12 2.31 8.53
C ILE A 169 7.50 0.84 8.35
N ASN A 170 6.87 -0.07 9.09
CA ASN A 170 7.18 -1.49 9.07
C ASN A 170 7.16 -2.09 7.66
N PHE A 171 6.10 -1.83 6.89
CA PHE A 171 6.02 -2.31 5.51
C PHE A 171 6.98 -1.59 4.58
N GLY A 172 7.14 -0.27 4.74
CA GLY A 172 8.09 0.50 3.95
C GLY A 172 9.50 -0.06 4.08
N LEU A 173 9.93 -0.38 5.29
CA LEU A 173 11.27 -0.89 5.57
C LEU A 173 11.49 -2.31 5.03
N ILE A 174 10.52 -3.21 5.19
CA ILE A 174 10.59 -4.56 4.61
C ILE A 174 10.82 -4.50 3.09
N TYR A 175 10.24 -3.51 2.42
CA TYR A 175 10.43 -3.31 0.98
C TYR A 175 11.59 -2.36 0.62
N GLY A 176 12.52 -2.09 1.55
CA GLY A 176 13.71 -1.30 1.32
C GLY A 176 13.45 0.20 1.12
N MET A 177 12.41 0.75 1.74
CA MET A 177 12.10 2.17 1.66
C MET A 177 13.20 2.99 2.36
N SER A 178 13.72 3.99 1.66
CA SER A 178 14.67 4.95 2.23
C SER A 178 13.99 6.02 3.10
N ALA A 179 14.79 6.76 3.90
CA ALA A 179 14.31 7.92 4.66
C ALA A 179 13.53 8.92 3.79
N PHE A 180 13.96 9.12 2.53
CA PHE A 180 13.24 9.98 1.59
C PHE A 180 11.85 9.44 1.23
N GLY A 181 11.72 8.14 1.05
CA GLY A 181 10.41 7.50 0.82
C GLY A 181 9.49 7.69 2.02
N LEU A 182 10.03 7.49 3.22
CA LEU A 182 9.29 7.63 4.48
C LEU A 182 8.84 9.07 4.74
N THR A 183 9.69 10.08 4.47
CA THR A 183 9.34 11.51 4.50
C THR A 183 8.10 11.80 3.65
N ARG A 184 8.04 11.27 2.44
CA ARG A 184 6.90 11.48 1.54
C ARG A 184 5.62 10.76 2.00
N GLN A 185 5.78 9.62 2.64
CA GLN A 185 4.64 8.82 3.07
C GLN A 185 3.99 9.34 4.35
N LEU A 186 4.79 9.83 5.29
CA LEU A 186 4.34 10.33 6.59
C LEU A 186 4.19 11.84 6.64
N GLY A 187 4.73 12.58 5.66
CA GLY A 187 4.71 14.05 5.67
C GLY A 187 5.64 14.69 6.72
N ILE A 188 6.67 13.95 7.16
CA ILE A 188 7.62 14.39 8.21
C ILE A 188 8.94 14.86 7.62
N PRO A 189 9.75 15.64 8.35
CA PRO A 189 11.10 16.05 7.96
C PRO A 189 12.03 14.85 7.77
N ARG A 190 13.06 15.00 6.91
CA ARG A 190 14.01 13.92 6.60
C ARG A 190 14.79 13.42 7.82
N HIS A 191 15.17 14.30 8.72
CA HIS A 191 15.93 13.94 9.92
C HIS A 191 15.08 13.06 10.86
N GLU A 192 13.80 13.36 10.97
CA GLU A 192 12.84 12.59 11.77
C GLU A 192 12.59 11.21 11.11
N ALA A 193 12.41 11.17 9.78
CA ALA A 193 12.31 9.91 9.04
C ALA A 193 13.57 9.05 9.20
N GLN A 194 14.77 9.63 9.25
CA GLN A 194 16.01 8.91 9.50
C GLN A 194 16.06 8.38 10.94
N ALA A 195 15.68 9.17 11.93
CA ALA A 195 15.63 8.72 13.32
C ALA A 195 14.67 7.51 13.50
N TYR A 196 13.53 7.50 12.80
CA TYR A 196 12.62 6.36 12.82
C TYR A 196 13.22 5.09 12.23
N LEU A 197 14.00 5.23 11.14
CA LEU A 197 14.76 4.13 10.54
C LEU A 197 15.78 3.57 11.54
N ASP A 198 16.55 4.45 12.16
CA ASP A 198 17.62 4.06 13.08
C ASP A 198 17.02 3.32 14.29
N THR A 199 15.97 3.86 14.91
CA THR A 199 15.24 3.21 16.02
C THR A 199 14.69 1.83 15.61
N TYR A 200 14.12 1.71 14.41
CA TYR A 200 13.59 0.44 13.93
C TYR A 200 14.70 -0.61 13.79
N PHE A 201 15.82 -0.26 13.20
CA PHE A 201 16.92 -1.20 12.98
C PHE A 201 17.74 -1.50 14.26
N GLU A 202 17.77 -0.60 15.23
CA GLU A 202 18.25 -0.89 16.57
C GLU A 202 17.38 -1.94 17.28
N ARG A 203 16.08 -1.87 17.07
CA ARG A 203 15.12 -2.82 17.67
C ARG A 203 15.12 -4.18 16.99
N TYR A 204 15.16 -4.21 15.66
CA TYR A 204 15.08 -5.41 14.83
C TYR A 204 16.36 -5.62 14.04
N THR A 205 17.46 -5.82 14.78
CA THR A 205 18.83 -5.85 14.23
C THR A 205 19.03 -6.93 13.16
N LEU A 206 18.43 -8.11 13.32
CA LEU A 206 18.55 -9.20 12.36
C LEU A 206 17.70 -8.99 11.10
N SER A 207 16.65 -8.19 11.19
CA SER A 207 15.84 -7.83 10.03
C SER A 207 16.60 -6.94 9.05
N LEU A 208 17.55 -6.12 9.52
CA LEU A 208 18.40 -5.27 8.68
C LEU A 208 19.19 -6.08 7.65
N ILE A 209 19.78 -7.21 8.06
CA ILE A 209 20.57 -8.08 7.19
C ILE A 209 19.74 -8.61 6.03
N HIS A 210 18.50 -9.03 6.31
CA HIS A 210 17.59 -9.56 5.29
C HIS A 210 17.04 -8.48 4.34
N ILE A 211 16.90 -7.24 4.82
CA ILE A 211 16.37 -6.12 4.02
C ILE A 211 17.47 -5.48 3.18
N SER A 212 18.64 -5.23 3.79
CA SER A 212 19.71 -4.45 3.17
C SER A 212 20.76 -5.30 2.43
N GLU A 213 20.92 -6.56 2.79
CA GLU A 213 21.94 -7.47 2.23
C GLU A 213 21.38 -8.86 1.88
N PRO A 214 20.30 -8.95 1.07
CA PRO A 214 19.67 -10.24 0.80
C PRO A 214 20.57 -11.23 0.05
N THR A 215 21.62 -10.76 -0.61
CA THR A 215 22.56 -11.59 -1.38
C THR A 215 23.65 -12.27 -0.56
N ARG A 216 23.93 -11.82 0.66
CA ARG A 216 24.97 -12.43 1.51
C ARG A 216 24.56 -13.78 2.13
N GLN A 217 23.31 -14.15 2.10
CA GLN A 217 22.81 -15.39 2.70
C GLN A 217 22.64 -16.54 1.70
N LEU A 218 22.90 -16.30 0.42
CA LEU A 218 22.84 -17.33 -0.64
C LEU A 218 24.21 -17.84 -1.07
N ALA A 219 25.29 -17.50 -0.32
CA ALA A 219 26.64 -17.98 -0.56
C ALA A 219 27.05 -19.01 0.56
#